data_349738a52152b9b472324b2282290931
#
_entry.id   349738a52152b9b472324b2282290931
#
_cell.length_a   1.000
_cell.length_b   1.000
_cell.length_c   1.000
_cell.angle_alpha   90.00
_cell.angle_beta   90.00
_cell.angle_gamma   90.00
#
_symmetry.space_group_name_H-M   'P 1'
#
loop_
_entity.id
_entity.type
_entity.pdbx_description
1 polymer ?
#
loop_
_entity_poly.entity_id
_entity_poly.type
_entity_poly.pdbx_seq_one_letter_code
_entity_poly.pdbx_strand_id
1 'polypeptide(L)' 'MNKVPSLDYDKVVRAFQRDGFVVVRTRGSHIRLHKNTPEETIKLTIPMHKPIKRSTLSHILKQADMTLEELDKLL' A
#
# COMPACT_ATOMS: atom_id res chain seq x y z
N MET A 1 -15.75 11.40 -10.00
CA MET A 1 -15.27 10.02 -9.98
C MET A 1 -13.79 9.99 -9.61
N ASN A 2 -13.45 9.23 -8.59
CA ASN A 2 -12.08 9.21 -8.07
C ASN A 2 -11.18 8.36 -8.94
N LYS A 3 -10.14 8.98 -9.45
CA LYS A 3 -9.10 8.25 -10.16
C LYS A 3 -7.98 7.92 -9.20
N VAL A 4 -7.47 6.70 -9.30
CA VAL A 4 -6.31 6.28 -8.53
C VAL A 4 -5.12 7.15 -8.97
N PRO A 5 -4.44 7.83 -8.04
CA PRO A 5 -3.33 8.70 -8.41
C PRO A 5 -2.09 7.93 -8.86
N SER A 6 -1.20 8.63 -9.53
CA SER A 6 0.10 8.09 -9.90
C SER A 6 1.07 8.40 -8.76
N LEU A 7 1.50 7.37 -8.04
CA LEU A 7 2.33 7.53 -6.86
C LEU A 7 3.58 6.64 -6.93
N ASP A 8 4.69 7.17 -6.45
CA ASP A 8 5.91 6.39 -6.31
C ASP A 8 5.77 5.44 -5.12
N TYR A 9 6.42 4.29 -5.20
CA TYR A 9 6.27 3.24 -4.20
C TYR A 9 6.63 3.70 -2.77
N ASP A 10 7.63 4.56 -2.62
CA ASP A 10 8.07 5.03 -1.31
C ASP A 10 7.00 5.85 -0.60
N LYS A 11 6.24 6.65 -1.34
CA LYS A 11 5.12 7.41 -0.77
C LYS A 11 4.00 6.47 -0.32
N VAL A 12 3.73 5.44 -1.11
CA VAL A 12 2.70 4.45 -0.77
C VAL A 12 3.11 3.67 0.47
N VAL A 13 4.37 3.24 0.55
CA VAL A 13 4.87 2.51 1.73
C VAL A 13 4.73 3.36 2.98
N ARG A 14 5.12 4.64 2.92
CA ARG A 14 5.00 5.54 4.07
C ARG A 14 3.56 5.73 4.51
N ALA A 15 2.64 5.85 3.54
CA ALA A 15 1.22 5.99 3.86
C ALA A 15 0.71 4.76 4.61
N PHE A 16 1.04 3.57 4.14
CA PHE A 16 0.63 2.34 4.82
C PHE A 16 1.29 2.20 6.20
N GLN A 17 2.53 2.65 6.35
CA GLN A 17 3.19 2.64 7.65
C GLN A 17 2.45 3.55 8.65
N ARG A 18 1.94 4.69 8.19
CA ARG A 18 1.13 5.57 9.03
C ARG A 18 -0.18 4.91 9.46
N ASP A 19 -0.69 4.01 8.64
CA ASP A 19 -1.91 3.26 8.94
C ASP A 19 -1.64 2.06 9.87
N GLY A 20 -0.39 1.78 10.19
CA GLY A 20 -0.03 0.70 11.10
C GLY A 20 0.60 -0.51 10.44
N PHE A 21 0.83 -0.47 9.12
CA PHE A 21 1.57 -1.54 8.46
C PHE A 21 3.05 -1.44 8.80
N VAL A 22 3.70 -2.60 8.87
CA VAL A 22 5.13 -2.71 9.15
C VAL A 22 5.79 -3.41 7.98
N VAL A 23 6.91 -2.87 7.53
CA VAL A 23 7.73 -3.54 6.51
C VAL A 23 8.39 -4.74 7.15
N VAL A 24 8.05 -5.93 6.67
CA VAL A 24 8.60 -7.18 7.22
C VAL A 24 9.71 -7.76 6.37
N ARG A 25 9.75 -7.39 5.10
CA ARG A 25 10.77 -7.91 4.19
C ARG A 25 10.85 -7.05 2.94
N THR A 26 12.08 -6.90 2.44
CA THR A 26 12.32 -6.38 1.09
C THR A 26 13.07 -7.47 0.35
N ARG A 27 12.53 -7.89 -0.78
CA ARG A 27 13.16 -8.95 -1.58
C ARG A 27 13.12 -8.55 -3.05
N GLY A 28 14.31 -8.35 -3.63
CA GLY A 28 14.41 -7.85 -5.00
C GLY A 28 13.72 -6.51 -5.11
N SER A 29 12.78 -6.40 -6.02
CA SER A 29 12.03 -5.17 -6.27
C SER A 29 10.66 -5.15 -5.59
N HIS A 30 10.47 -5.97 -4.55
CA HIS A 30 9.18 -6.06 -3.85
C HIS A 30 9.36 -5.83 -2.36
N ILE A 31 8.47 -5.01 -1.79
CA ILE A 31 8.44 -4.71 -0.36
C ILE A 31 7.20 -5.36 0.23
N ARG A 32 7.39 -6.16 1.27
CA ARG A 32 6.28 -6.83 1.95
C ARG A 32 5.97 -6.12 3.25
N LEU A 33 4.67 -5.82 3.45
CA LEU A 33 4.18 -5.16 4.65
C LEU A 33 3.07 -6.01 5.28
N HIS A 34 3.04 -6.02 6.61
CA HIS A 34 1.99 -6.70 7.37
C HIS A 34 1.34 -5.75 8.35
N LYS A 35 0.05 -5.95 8.59
CA LYS A 35 -0.68 -5.26 9.64
C LYS A 35 -1.54 -6.28 10.37
N ASN A 36 -1.33 -6.39 11.67
CA ASN A 36 -2.13 -7.28 12.51
C ASN A 36 -3.41 -6.57 12.94
N THR A 37 -4.55 -7.19 12.68
CA THR A 37 -5.84 -6.74 13.16
C THR A 37 -6.40 -7.80 14.12
N PRO A 38 -7.45 -7.48 14.90
CA PRO A 38 -8.06 -8.51 15.77
C PRO A 38 -8.54 -9.75 15.02
N GLU A 39 -8.95 -9.60 13.76
CA GLU A 39 -9.50 -10.72 12.98
C GLU A 39 -8.45 -11.44 12.15
N GLU A 40 -7.42 -10.74 11.69
CA GLU A 40 -6.48 -11.33 10.74
C GLU A 40 -5.20 -10.50 10.61
N THR A 41 -4.22 -11.06 9.92
CA THR A 41 -3.05 -10.33 9.49
C THR A 41 -3.21 -9.98 8.02
N ILE A 42 -3.23 -8.68 7.73
CA ILE A 42 -3.30 -8.18 6.35
C ILE A 42 -1.87 -8.13 5.79
N LYS A 43 -1.69 -8.72 4.61
CA LYS A 43 -0.39 -8.79 3.95
C LYS A 43 -0.43 -8.09 2.61
N LEU A 44 0.52 -7.19 2.38
CA LEU A 44 0.64 -6.45 1.13
C LEU A 44 2.01 -6.68 0.50
N THR A 45 2.05 -6.62 -0.82
CA THR A 45 3.31 -6.60 -1.56
C THR A 45 3.28 -5.36 -2.45
N ILE A 46 4.27 -4.48 -2.28
CA ILE A 46 4.36 -3.24 -3.03
C ILE A 46 5.59 -3.31 -3.94
N PRO A 47 5.39 -3.23 -5.28
CA PRO A 47 6.52 -3.24 -6.21
C PRO A 47 7.25 -1.90 -6.17
N MET A 48 8.56 -1.93 -6.27
CA MET A 48 9.39 -0.72 -6.26
C MET A 48 9.36 -0.02 -7.61
N HIS A 49 8.21 0.49 -7.99
CA HIS A 49 8.02 1.22 -9.25
C HIS A 49 7.82 2.72 -8.99
N LYS A 50 8.35 3.53 -9.87
CA LYS A 50 8.22 4.99 -9.84
C LYS A 50 7.69 5.47 -11.18
N PRO A 51 6.38 5.62 -11.32
CA PRO A 51 5.33 5.36 -10.32
C PRO A 51 4.82 3.91 -10.36
N ILE A 52 4.05 3.54 -9.34
CA ILE A 52 3.31 2.29 -9.35
C ILE A 52 2.17 2.41 -10.36
N LYS A 53 1.93 1.36 -11.14
CA LYS A 53 0.78 1.34 -12.05
C LYS A 53 -0.51 1.54 -11.28
N ARG A 54 -1.43 2.34 -11.83
CA ARG A 54 -2.69 2.63 -11.18
C ARG A 54 -3.51 1.38 -10.89
N SER A 55 -3.52 0.43 -11.84
CA SER A 55 -4.20 -0.85 -11.63
C SER A 55 -3.60 -1.65 -10.47
N THR A 56 -2.28 -1.62 -10.34
CA THR A 56 -1.57 -2.28 -9.25
C THR A 56 -1.91 -1.61 -7.91
N LEU A 57 -1.90 -0.28 -7.87
CA LEU A 57 -2.25 0.46 -6.65
C LEU A 57 -3.70 0.19 -6.24
N SER A 58 -4.61 0.16 -7.21
CA SER A 58 -6.01 -0.17 -6.95
C SER A 58 -6.15 -1.55 -6.32
N HIS A 59 -5.38 -2.52 -6.81
CA HIS A 59 -5.38 -3.88 -6.26
C HIS A 59 -4.82 -3.91 -4.84
N ILE A 60 -3.76 -3.15 -4.59
CA ILE A 60 -3.16 -3.04 -3.25
C ILE A 60 -4.17 -2.46 -2.25
N LEU A 61 -4.91 -1.42 -2.66
CA LEU A 61 -5.94 -0.82 -1.81
C LEU A 61 -7.04 -1.84 -1.47
N LYS A 62 -7.44 -2.68 -2.41
CA LYS A 62 -8.41 -3.74 -2.14
C LYS A 62 -7.89 -4.74 -1.13
N GLN A 63 -6.63 -5.15 -1.26
CA GLN A 63 -6.02 -6.08 -0.31
C GLN A 63 -5.93 -5.47 1.08
N ALA A 64 -5.68 -4.17 1.16
CA ALA A 64 -5.59 -3.45 2.43
C ALA A 64 -6.96 -3.12 3.03
N ASP A 65 -8.04 -3.39 2.30
CA ASP A 65 -9.39 -2.98 2.67
C ASP A 65 -9.45 -1.47 2.94
N MET A 66 -8.84 -0.71 2.03
CA MET A 66 -8.69 0.73 2.16
C MET A 66 -9.27 1.43 0.95
N THR A 67 -9.96 2.54 1.19
CA THR A 67 -10.48 3.39 0.11
C THR A 67 -9.40 4.38 -0.34
N LEU A 68 -9.60 4.94 -1.53
CA LEU A 68 -8.70 5.98 -2.04
C LEU A 68 -8.69 7.21 -1.12
N GLU A 69 -9.85 7.57 -0.58
CA GLU A 69 -9.97 8.70 0.35
C GLU A 69 -9.14 8.47 1.61
N GLU A 70 -9.15 7.24 2.12
CA GLU A 70 -8.36 6.88 3.29
C GLU A 70 -6.86 6.98 2.98
N LEU A 71 -6.44 6.51 1.80
CA LEU A 71 -5.05 6.63 1.38
C LEU A 71 -4.63 8.10 1.28
N ASP A 72 -5.46 8.94 0.69
CA ASP A 72 -5.19 10.38 0.54
C ASP A 72 -4.90 11.04 1.88
N LYS A 73 -5.61 10.65 2.92
CA LYS A 73 -5.40 11.20 4.26
C LYS A 73 -4.06 10.80 4.86
N LEU A 74 -3.47 9.74 4.36
CA LEU A 74 -2.20 9.21 4.88
C LEU A 74 -0.98 9.70 4.07
N LEU A 75 -1.20 10.31 2.95
CA LEU A 75 -0.13 10.82 2.07
C LEU A 75 0.53 12.11 2.58
#